data_965e9ef03d738f5cb1816c0b401f443a
#
_entry.id   965e9ef03d738f5cb1816c0b401f443a
#
_cell.length_a   1.000
_cell.length_b   1.000
_cell.length_c   1.000
_cell.angle_alpha   90.00
_cell.angle_beta   90.00
_cell.angle_gamma   90.00
#
_symmetry.space_group_name_H-M   'P 1'
#
loop_
_entity.id
_entity.type
_entity.pdbx_description
1 polymer ?
#
loop_
_entity_poly.entity_id
_entity_poly.type
_entity_poly.pdbx_seq_one_letter_code
_entity_poly.pdbx_strand_id
1 'polypeptide(L)'
;MDTVEQLLDNLMDLGLNGYEGAVYLSLLGRTGMTPTELAAHAKVPRQRIYDVLESLAAKGLCVSRDTSPKTFFGVDPALGLEALSRRRAEALEREKEQVARLAHDLIPHLGPLFQAGRGQNDPLSYIEVLSDTDRIAARALDLARAARIQVNSCIKLPLILSPEQNWRFLREPLAHGALYRAVYERAALKNEEVRAWIATFQTAGQQVRVADDLPLKMQAFDDDTVLLSMQDPIGGSPSFTALAIRHRGTVALLNMAFERLWETSAPIPD
;
A
#
# COMPACT_ATOMS: atom_id res chain seq x y z
N MET A 1 5.13 23.80 24.16
CA MET A 1 3.74 23.72 24.71
C MET A 1 2.82 23.79 23.51
N ASP A 2 2.16 22.70 23.21
CA ASP A 2 1.17 22.68 22.14
C ASP A 2 0.05 23.66 22.46
N THR A 3 -0.41 24.39 21.47
CA THR A 3 -1.55 25.29 21.65
C THR A 3 -2.82 24.46 21.91
N VAL A 4 -3.82 25.04 22.61
CA VAL A 4 -5.09 24.36 22.87
C VAL A 4 -5.77 23.91 21.56
N GLU A 5 -5.58 24.65 20.47
CA GLU A 5 -6.04 24.29 19.13
C GLU A 5 -5.40 23.00 18.64
N GLN A 6 -4.07 22.87 18.75
CA GLN A 6 -3.36 21.65 18.36
C GLN A 6 -3.83 20.42 19.15
N LEU A 7 -4.07 20.58 20.46
CA LEU A 7 -4.60 19.49 21.27
C LEU A 7 -6.02 19.09 20.86
N LEU A 8 -6.86 20.06 20.47
CA LEU A 8 -8.19 19.78 19.95
C LEU A 8 -8.14 19.01 18.63
N ASP A 9 -7.29 19.45 17.69
CA ASP A 9 -7.11 18.77 16.40
C ASP A 9 -6.64 17.32 16.60
N ASN A 10 -5.64 17.09 17.44
CA ASN A 10 -5.16 15.74 17.75
C ASN A 10 -6.26 14.86 18.39
N LEU A 11 -7.09 15.42 19.27
CA LEU A 11 -8.22 14.70 19.85
C LEU A 11 -9.31 14.38 18.82
N MET A 12 -9.50 15.24 17.83
CA MET A 12 -10.43 14.99 16.71
C MET A 12 -9.91 13.86 15.81
N ASP A 13 -8.62 13.80 15.53
CA ASP A 13 -7.99 12.71 14.78
C ASP A 13 -8.13 11.36 15.51
N LEU A 14 -8.14 11.37 16.83
CA LEU A 14 -8.43 10.20 17.66
C LEU A 14 -9.92 9.79 17.68
N GLY A 15 -10.82 10.59 17.06
CA GLY A 15 -12.23 10.27 16.91
C GLY A 15 -13.18 10.97 17.90
N LEU A 16 -12.75 12.07 18.49
CA LEU A 16 -13.64 13.00 19.20
C LEU A 16 -14.21 14.03 18.21
N ASN A 17 -15.38 14.58 18.51
CA ASN A 17 -15.81 15.79 17.83
C ASN A 17 -15.32 17.04 18.58
N GLY A 18 -15.44 18.23 17.97
CA GLY A 18 -14.92 19.47 18.55
C GLY A 18 -15.51 19.80 19.93
N TYR A 19 -16.79 19.50 20.18
CA TYR A 19 -17.41 19.70 21.49
C TYR A 19 -16.91 18.70 22.54
N GLU A 20 -16.71 17.44 22.15
CA GLU A 20 -16.17 16.41 23.03
C GLU A 20 -14.74 16.76 23.46
N GLY A 21 -13.90 17.18 22.50
CA GLY A 21 -12.54 17.62 22.78
C GLY A 21 -12.50 18.82 23.75
N ALA A 22 -13.32 19.83 23.50
CA ALA A 22 -13.40 21.02 24.36
C ALA A 22 -13.89 20.71 25.78
N VAL A 23 -14.87 19.82 25.92
CA VAL A 23 -15.37 19.38 27.22
C VAL A 23 -14.35 18.53 27.96
N TYR A 24 -13.71 17.61 27.27
CA TYR A 24 -12.65 16.76 27.84
C TYR A 24 -11.48 17.60 28.36
N LEU A 25 -10.96 18.52 27.57
CA LEU A 25 -9.90 19.45 28.00
C LEU A 25 -10.35 20.31 29.20
N SER A 26 -11.61 20.68 29.25
CA SER A 26 -12.16 21.45 30.40
C SER A 26 -12.23 20.64 31.70
N LEU A 27 -12.39 19.31 31.59
CA LEU A 27 -12.39 18.39 32.72
C LEU A 27 -11.01 18.08 33.30
N LEU A 28 -9.96 18.06 32.45
CA LEU A 28 -8.62 17.63 32.85
C LEU A 28 -7.94 18.52 33.91
N GLY A 29 -8.31 19.75 34.02
CA GLY A 29 -7.67 20.66 34.98
C GLY A 29 -8.47 20.87 36.29
N ARG A 30 -9.50 20.06 36.59
CA ARG A 30 -10.49 20.40 37.61
C ARG A 30 -11.03 19.21 38.41
N THR A 31 -11.41 19.47 39.61
CA THR A 31 -11.89 18.47 40.60
C THR A 31 -13.40 18.19 40.50
N GLY A 32 -13.95 18.14 39.28
CA GLY A 32 -15.37 17.89 39.02
C GLY A 32 -16.15 19.16 38.67
N MET A 33 -17.00 19.02 37.65
CA MET A 33 -17.83 20.12 37.16
C MET A 33 -19.25 19.65 36.90
N THR A 34 -20.22 20.55 37.10
CA THR A 34 -21.62 20.35 36.71
C THR A 34 -21.78 20.54 35.21
N PRO A 35 -22.80 19.98 34.54
CA PRO A 35 -23.08 20.21 33.14
C PRO A 35 -23.21 21.69 32.78
N THR A 36 -23.77 22.49 33.67
CA THR A 36 -23.94 23.94 33.44
C THR A 36 -22.61 24.68 33.41
N GLU A 37 -21.69 24.35 34.30
CA GLU A 37 -20.35 24.92 34.35
C GLU A 37 -19.53 24.46 33.13
N LEU A 38 -19.62 23.18 32.72
CA LEU A 38 -18.96 22.65 31.54
C LEU A 38 -19.45 23.31 30.26
N ALA A 39 -20.77 23.51 30.12
CA ALA A 39 -21.33 24.17 28.95
C ALA A 39 -20.79 25.59 28.78
N ALA A 40 -20.70 26.34 29.89
CA ALA A 40 -20.15 27.68 29.89
C ALA A 40 -18.63 27.70 29.58
N HIS A 41 -17.89 26.78 30.20
CA HIS A 41 -16.41 26.75 30.10
C HIS A 41 -15.93 26.25 28.76
N ALA A 42 -16.49 25.16 28.25
CA ALA A 42 -16.17 24.58 26.95
C ALA A 42 -16.86 25.29 25.78
N LYS A 43 -17.65 26.33 26.03
CA LYS A 43 -18.46 27.05 25.04
C LYS A 43 -19.37 26.13 24.22
N VAL A 44 -19.95 25.13 24.88
CA VAL A 44 -20.87 24.16 24.27
C VAL A 44 -22.34 24.62 24.59
N PRO A 45 -23.23 24.56 23.58
CA PRO A 45 -24.64 24.89 23.83
C PRO A 45 -25.24 24.00 24.95
N ARG A 46 -25.98 24.62 25.88
CA ARG A 46 -26.58 23.91 27.04
C ARG A 46 -27.43 22.70 26.64
N GLN A 47 -28.06 22.76 25.47
CA GLN A 47 -28.89 21.67 24.96
C GLN A 47 -28.07 20.46 24.53
N ARG A 48 -26.77 20.67 24.18
CA ARG A 48 -25.85 19.63 23.68
C ARG A 48 -24.97 19.02 24.76
N ILE A 49 -24.84 19.66 25.93
CA ILE A 49 -23.86 19.25 26.95
C ILE A 49 -24.09 17.84 27.44
N TYR A 50 -25.36 17.44 27.61
CA TYR A 50 -25.70 16.11 28.11
C TYR A 50 -25.35 15.01 27.10
N ASP A 51 -25.62 15.21 25.80
CA ASP A 51 -25.27 14.29 24.73
C ASP A 51 -23.72 14.14 24.62
N VAL A 52 -23.00 15.26 24.76
CA VAL A 52 -21.52 15.27 24.75
C VAL A 52 -20.96 14.52 25.96
N LEU A 53 -21.51 14.73 27.15
CA LEU A 53 -21.07 14.02 28.35
C LEU A 53 -21.38 12.53 28.31
N GLU A 54 -22.54 12.14 27.78
CA GLU A 54 -22.90 10.74 27.56
C GLU A 54 -21.94 10.07 26.57
N SER A 55 -21.65 10.75 25.46
CA SER A 55 -20.68 10.25 24.47
C SER A 55 -19.27 10.12 25.05
N LEU A 56 -18.80 11.11 25.81
CA LEU A 56 -17.50 11.04 26.50
C LEU A 56 -17.45 9.90 27.53
N ALA A 57 -18.53 9.67 28.26
CA ALA A 57 -18.62 8.55 29.18
C ALA A 57 -18.59 7.21 28.46
N ALA A 58 -19.32 7.06 27.34
CA ALA A 58 -19.29 5.89 26.48
C ALA A 58 -17.89 5.63 25.88
N LYS A 59 -17.15 6.69 25.60
CA LYS A 59 -15.75 6.63 25.14
C LYS A 59 -14.75 6.36 26.27
N GLY A 60 -15.20 6.42 27.55
CA GLY A 60 -14.35 6.19 28.72
C GLY A 60 -13.46 7.37 29.08
N LEU A 61 -13.81 8.59 28.64
CA LEU A 61 -13.05 9.82 28.89
C LEU A 61 -13.57 10.65 30.05
N CYS A 62 -14.79 10.39 30.51
CA CYS A 62 -15.30 10.99 31.72
C CYS A 62 -16.13 10.00 32.56
N VAL A 63 -16.25 10.29 33.85
CA VAL A 63 -17.10 9.57 34.79
C VAL A 63 -18.00 10.55 35.52
N SER A 64 -19.21 10.13 35.89
CA SER A 64 -20.12 10.93 36.70
C SER A 64 -20.17 10.42 38.14
N ARG A 65 -20.37 11.35 39.08
CA ARG A 65 -20.77 11.02 40.45
C ARG A 65 -22.19 11.53 40.68
N ASP A 66 -23.02 10.69 41.30
CA ASP A 66 -24.38 11.03 41.68
C ASP A 66 -24.36 11.89 42.95
N THR A 67 -23.97 13.15 42.73
CA THR A 67 -24.08 14.23 43.72
C THR A 67 -25.26 15.11 43.37
N SER A 68 -25.71 15.93 44.28
CA SER A 68 -26.78 16.92 44.00
C SER A 68 -26.15 18.32 44.04
N PRO A 69 -25.90 18.96 42.90
CA PRO A 69 -26.10 18.53 41.50
C PRO A 69 -25.07 17.47 41.04
N LYS A 70 -25.43 16.69 39.98
CA LYS A 70 -24.55 15.68 39.34
C LYS A 70 -23.28 16.32 38.81
N THR A 71 -22.14 15.72 39.14
CA THR A 71 -20.81 16.22 38.72
C THR A 71 -20.05 15.21 37.84
N PHE A 72 -19.25 15.73 36.93
CA PHE A 72 -18.46 14.96 35.98
C PHE A 72 -16.97 15.20 36.19
N PHE A 73 -16.18 14.15 35.98
CA PHE A 73 -14.73 14.16 36.17
C PHE A 73 -14.06 13.61 34.93
N GLY A 74 -12.95 14.19 34.52
CA GLY A 74 -12.11 13.64 33.45
C GLY A 74 -11.40 12.37 33.92
N VAL A 75 -11.31 11.38 33.01
CA VAL A 75 -10.50 10.21 33.22
C VAL A 75 -9.06 10.58 32.89
N ASP A 76 -8.09 9.95 33.57
CA ASP A 76 -6.65 10.13 33.32
C ASP A 76 -6.36 9.97 31.82
N PRO A 77 -5.69 10.96 31.19
CA PRO A 77 -5.39 10.91 29.75
C PRO A 77 -4.62 9.64 29.33
N ALA A 78 -3.70 9.15 30.17
CA ALA A 78 -2.94 7.94 29.86
C ALA A 78 -3.87 6.72 29.67
N LEU A 79 -4.88 6.58 30.54
CA LEU A 79 -5.85 5.49 30.45
C LEU A 79 -6.93 5.73 29.39
N GLY A 80 -7.48 6.96 29.36
CA GLY A 80 -8.58 7.30 28.48
C GLY A 80 -8.18 7.31 27.00
N LEU A 81 -7.04 7.92 26.68
CA LEU A 81 -6.57 8.03 25.31
C LEU A 81 -6.05 6.68 24.76
N GLU A 82 -5.42 5.86 25.61
CA GLU A 82 -5.02 4.50 25.20
C GLU A 82 -6.26 3.65 24.83
N ALA A 83 -7.30 3.69 25.66
CA ALA A 83 -8.55 2.98 25.34
C ALA A 83 -9.24 3.52 24.09
N LEU A 84 -9.23 4.84 23.88
CA LEU A 84 -9.79 5.48 22.70
C LEU A 84 -9.02 5.09 21.44
N SER A 85 -7.68 5.17 21.47
CA SER A 85 -6.78 4.78 20.37
C SER A 85 -6.99 3.32 19.94
N ARG A 86 -7.04 2.40 20.91
CA ARG A 86 -7.32 0.98 20.64
C ARG A 86 -8.67 0.77 19.93
N ARG A 87 -9.73 1.39 20.45
CA ARG A 87 -11.07 1.32 19.82
C ARG A 87 -11.08 1.87 18.40
N ARG A 88 -10.34 2.96 18.16
CA ARG A 88 -10.23 3.57 16.83
C ARG A 88 -9.47 2.64 15.86
N ALA A 89 -8.38 2.05 16.32
CA ALA A 89 -7.61 1.09 15.53
C ALA A 89 -8.45 -0.15 15.15
N GLU A 90 -9.22 -0.71 16.11
CA GLU A 90 -10.11 -1.83 15.84
C GLU A 90 -11.25 -1.47 14.87
N ALA A 91 -11.76 -0.24 14.93
CA ALA A 91 -12.79 0.23 14.00
C ALA A 91 -12.24 0.38 12.57
N LEU A 92 -11.05 0.95 12.42
CA LEU A 92 -10.36 1.09 11.13
C LEU A 92 -10.03 -0.27 10.51
N GLU A 93 -9.58 -1.23 11.30
CA GLU A 93 -9.30 -2.58 10.77
C GLU A 93 -10.57 -3.28 10.29
N ARG A 94 -11.69 -3.15 11.04
CA ARG A 94 -12.99 -3.67 10.58
C ARG A 94 -13.47 -3.00 9.29
N GLU A 95 -13.31 -1.70 9.16
CA GLU A 95 -13.66 -0.96 7.94
C GLU A 95 -12.81 -1.42 6.76
N LYS A 96 -11.50 -1.55 6.95
CA LYS A 96 -10.56 -2.08 5.95
C LYS A 96 -10.96 -3.48 5.47
N GLU A 97 -11.28 -4.38 6.41
CA GLU A 97 -11.75 -5.73 6.08
C GLU A 97 -13.08 -5.71 5.32
N GLN A 98 -14.01 -4.82 5.69
CA GLN A 98 -15.28 -4.67 5.00
C GLN A 98 -15.11 -4.19 3.57
N VAL A 99 -14.25 -3.18 3.36
CA VAL A 99 -13.93 -2.68 2.02
C VAL A 99 -13.29 -3.78 1.17
N ALA A 100 -12.36 -4.54 1.73
CA ALA A 100 -11.72 -5.67 1.03
C ALA A 100 -12.74 -6.76 0.64
N ARG A 101 -13.67 -7.11 1.55
CA ARG A 101 -14.76 -8.07 1.25
C ARG A 101 -15.67 -7.56 0.14
N LEU A 102 -16.12 -6.30 0.22
CA LEU A 102 -16.98 -5.69 -0.81
C LEU A 102 -16.30 -5.70 -2.18
N ALA A 103 -15.01 -5.37 -2.25
CA ALA A 103 -14.25 -5.44 -3.50
C ALA A 103 -14.20 -6.88 -4.03
N HIS A 104 -13.93 -7.86 -3.17
CA HIS A 104 -13.89 -9.27 -3.54
C HIS A 104 -15.24 -9.78 -4.07
N ASP A 105 -16.34 -9.41 -3.41
CA ASP A 105 -17.70 -9.83 -3.78
C ASP A 105 -18.17 -9.18 -5.10
N LEU A 106 -17.70 -7.97 -5.41
CA LEU A 106 -18.05 -7.29 -6.66
C LEU A 106 -17.36 -7.87 -7.90
N ILE A 107 -16.14 -8.40 -7.76
CA ILE A 107 -15.34 -8.93 -8.89
C ILE A 107 -16.11 -9.98 -9.71
N PRO A 108 -16.73 -11.02 -9.11
CA PRO A 108 -17.48 -12.04 -9.87
C PRO A 108 -18.68 -11.46 -10.63
N HIS A 109 -19.29 -10.40 -10.13
CA HIS A 109 -20.45 -9.77 -10.76
C HIS A 109 -20.05 -8.79 -11.86
N LEU A 110 -18.96 -8.05 -11.68
CA LEU A 110 -18.47 -7.08 -12.67
C LEU A 110 -17.67 -7.74 -13.79
N GLY A 111 -17.00 -8.86 -13.53
CA GLY A 111 -16.21 -9.60 -14.50
C GLY A 111 -17.01 -9.96 -15.78
N PRO A 112 -18.18 -10.60 -15.68
CA PRO A 112 -19.02 -10.91 -16.86
C PRO A 112 -19.49 -9.68 -17.62
N LEU A 113 -19.84 -8.59 -16.94
CA LEU A 113 -20.23 -7.32 -17.57
C LEU A 113 -19.06 -6.70 -18.35
N PHE A 114 -17.87 -6.74 -17.80
CA PHE A 114 -16.66 -6.29 -18.46
C PHE A 114 -16.35 -7.13 -19.70
N GLN A 115 -16.48 -8.45 -19.62
CA GLN A 115 -16.26 -9.35 -20.75
C GLN A 115 -17.36 -9.19 -21.84
N ALA A 116 -18.62 -8.97 -21.47
CA ALA A 116 -19.71 -8.75 -22.41
C ALA A 116 -19.55 -7.44 -23.20
N GLY A 117 -18.97 -6.40 -22.57
CA GLY A 117 -18.67 -5.12 -23.23
C GLY A 117 -17.48 -5.19 -24.20
N ARG A 118 -16.58 -6.15 -24.01
CA ARG A 118 -15.49 -6.48 -24.93
C ARG A 118 -15.98 -7.56 -25.88
N GLY A 119 -16.35 -7.18 -27.08
CA GLY A 119 -16.71 -8.16 -28.13
C GLY A 119 -15.62 -9.23 -28.22
N GLN A 120 -15.98 -10.47 -28.56
CA GLN A 120 -15.06 -11.63 -28.66
C GLN A 120 -13.83 -11.41 -29.59
N ASN A 121 -13.79 -10.30 -30.31
CA ASN A 121 -12.77 -9.90 -31.26
C ASN A 121 -12.10 -8.55 -30.93
N ASP A 122 -12.07 -8.10 -29.66
CA ASP A 122 -11.27 -6.91 -29.32
C ASP A 122 -9.77 -7.26 -29.46
N PRO A 123 -9.06 -6.71 -30.49
CA PRO A 123 -7.66 -7.01 -30.70
C PRO A 123 -6.74 -6.52 -29.57
N LEU A 124 -7.25 -5.70 -28.64
CA LEU A 124 -6.53 -5.21 -27.47
C LEU A 124 -6.86 -6.00 -26.18
N SER A 125 -7.67 -7.06 -26.26
CA SER A 125 -8.04 -7.86 -25.07
C SER A 125 -6.85 -8.53 -24.39
N TYR A 126 -5.71 -8.65 -25.09
CA TYR A 126 -4.46 -9.23 -24.62
C TYR A 126 -3.44 -8.18 -24.12
N ILE A 127 -3.77 -6.88 -24.15
CA ILE A 127 -2.90 -5.79 -23.69
C ILE A 127 -3.58 -5.04 -22.55
N GLU A 128 -2.87 -4.97 -21.41
CA GLU A 128 -3.24 -4.15 -20.27
C GLU A 128 -2.25 -2.99 -20.13
N VAL A 129 -2.76 -1.74 -20.11
CA VAL A 129 -1.93 -0.54 -19.92
C VAL A 129 -1.99 -0.14 -18.45
N LEU A 130 -0.83 -0.02 -17.82
CA LEU A 130 -0.64 0.33 -16.41
C LEU A 130 0.12 1.66 -16.34
N SER A 131 -0.50 2.69 -15.81
CA SER A 131 0.07 4.06 -15.74
C SER A 131 0.41 4.54 -14.33
N ASP A 132 0.27 3.65 -13.34
CA ASP A 132 0.51 3.94 -11.92
C ASP A 132 1.51 2.95 -11.34
N THR A 133 2.49 3.43 -10.56
CA THR A 133 3.56 2.60 -9.99
C THR A 133 3.05 1.50 -9.08
N ASP A 134 2.02 1.78 -8.28
CA ASP A 134 1.46 0.79 -7.35
C ASP A 134 0.73 -0.31 -8.10
N ARG A 135 -0.01 0.05 -9.17
CA ARG A 135 -0.65 -0.92 -10.06
C ARG A 135 0.36 -1.77 -10.82
N ILE A 136 1.47 -1.16 -11.30
CA ILE A 136 2.56 -1.88 -11.94
C ILE A 136 3.19 -2.88 -10.96
N ALA A 137 3.48 -2.44 -9.73
CA ALA A 137 4.03 -3.27 -8.68
C ALA A 137 3.10 -4.43 -8.30
N ALA A 138 1.82 -4.14 -8.07
CA ALA A 138 0.82 -5.16 -7.76
C ALA A 138 0.71 -6.20 -8.89
N ARG A 139 0.64 -5.74 -10.15
CA ARG A 139 0.56 -6.63 -11.31
C ARG A 139 1.80 -7.50 -11.48
N ALA A 140 2.99 -6.93 -11.29
CA ALA A 140 4.25 -7.69 -11.32
C ALA A 140 4.27 -8.80 -10.26
N LEU A 141 3.84 -8.49 -9.03
CA LEU A 141 3.76 -9.48 -7.94
C LEU A 141 2.75 -10.59 -8.24
N ASP A 142 1.59 -10.26 -8.80
CA ASP A 142 0.58 -11.26 -9.17
C ASP A 142 1.09 -12.21 -10.26
N LEU A 143 1.79 -11.66 -11.28
CA LEU A 143 2.42 -12.47 -12.33
C LEU A 143 3.54 -13.35 -11.77
N ALA A 144 4.36 -12.84 -10.86
CA ALA A 144 5.40 -13.60 -10.20
C ALA A 144 4.83 -14.78 -9.37
N ARG A 145 3.73 -14.55 -8.64
CA ARG A 145 3.02 -15.62 -7.91
C ARG A 145 2.45 -16.69 -8.83
N ALA A 146 2.00 -16.30 -10.02
CA ALA A 146 1.44 -17.22 -10.98
C ALA A 146 2.49 -18.05 -11.72
N ALA A 147 3.73 -17.57 -11.85
CA ALA A 147 4.81 -18.22 -12.58
C ALA A 147 5.17 -19.59 -11.99
N ARG A 148 5.37 -20.59 -12.89
CA ARG A 148 5.63 -21.99 -12.52
C ARG A 148 6.86 -22.58 -13.23
N ILE A 149 7.25 -22.02 -14.37
CA ILE A 149 8.31 -22.55 -15.22
C ILE A 149 9.55 -21.66 -15.14
N GLN A 150 9.38 -20.39 -15.49
CA GLN A 150 10.49 -19.43 -15.55
C GLN A 150 10.06 -17.98 -15.40
N VAL A 151 10.98 -17.15 -14.91
CA VAL A 151 10.90 -15.70 -14.97
C VAL A 151 12.19 -15.18 -15.59
N ASN A 152 12.09 -14.45 -16.70
CA ASN A 152 13.20 -13.83 -17.40
C ASN A 152 13.09 -12.30 -17.28
N SER A 153 14.08 -11.64 -16.67
CA SER A 153 14.02 -10.21 -16.36
C SER A 153 15.18 -9.45 -16.97
N CYS A 154 14.90 -8.34 -17.64
CA CYS A 154 15.86 -7.30 -18.02
C CYS A 154 15.69 -6.11 -17.09
N ILE A 155 16.70 -5.79 -16.29
CA ILE A 155 16.62 -4.82 -15.18
C ILE A 155 17.44 -3.57 -15.51
N LYS A 156 16.74 -2.45 -15.67
CA LYS A 156 17.30 -1.10 -15.81
C LYS A 156 16.83 -0.20 -14.67
N LEU A 157 17.59 0.84 -14.34
CA LEU A 157 17.15 1.89 -13.43
C LEU A 157 16.12 2.85 -14.11
N PRO A 158 15.26 3.52 -13.36
CA PRO A 158 15.01 3.33 -11.93
C PRO A 158 14.20 2.07 -11.63
N LEU A 159 14.35 1.54 -10.41
CA LEU A 159 13.53 0.43 -9.94
C LEU A 159 12.17 0.96 -9.48
N ILE A 160 11.10 0.23 -9.80
CA ILE A 160 9.72 0.59 -9.41
C ILE A 160 9.35 -0.07 -8.08
N LEU A 161 9.81 -1.32 -7.90
CA LEU A 161 9.52 -2.09 -6.69
C LEU A 161 10.39 -1.63 -5.52
N SER A 162 9.79 -1.53 -4.33
CA SER A 162 10.55 -1.34 -3.09
C SER A 162 11.42 -2.57 -2.77
N PRO A 163 12.43 -2.47 -1.87
CA PRO A 163 13.25 -3.61 -1.46
C PRO A 163 12.42 -4.82 -1.03
N GLU A 164 11.40 -4.59 -0.23
CA GLU A 164 10.49 -5.63 0.27
C GLU A 164 9.64 -6.26 -0.84
N GLN A 165 9.15 -5.43 -1.76
CA GLN A 165 8.40 -5.90 -2.93
C GLN A 165 9.30 -6.71 -3.87
N ASN A 166 10.55 -6.27 -4.10
CA ASN A 166 11.54 -7.01 -4.89
C ASN A 166 11.84 -8.38 -4.28
N TRP A 167 11.96 -8.46 -2.94
CA TRP A 167 12.17 -9.73 -2.26
C TRP A 167 10.99 -10.69 -2.42
N ARG A 168 9.76 -10.20 -2.30
CA ARG A 168 8.54 -10.99 -2.56
C ARG A 168 8.47 -11.46 -4.01
N PHE A 169 8.74 -10.55 -4.93
CA PHE A 169 8.75 -10.83 -6.37
C PHE A 169 9.72 -11.97 -6.73
N LEU A 170 10.88 -12.02 -6.09
CA LEU A 170 11.86 -13.07 -6.28
C LEU A 170 11.42 -14.41 -5.67
N ARG A 171 10.96 -14.39 -4.42
CA ARG A 171 10.68 -15.61 -3.64
C ARG A 171 9.53 -16.42 -4.19
N GLU A 172 8.48 -15.75 -4.67
CA GLU A 172 7.26 -16.41 -5.11
C GLU A 172 7.50 -17.44 -6.25
N PRO A 173 8.13 -17.09 -7.39
CA PRO A 173 8.41 -18.08 -8.42
C PRO A 173 9.42 -19.14 -7.98
N LEU A 174 10.45 -18.78 -7.22
CA LEU A 174 11.45 -19.74 -6.73
C LEU A 174 10.83 -20.78 -5.78
N ALA A 175 9.86 -20.39 -4.94
CA ALA A 175 9.13 -21.30 -4.08
C ALA A 175 8.33 -22.35 -4.84
N HIS A 176 7.98 -22.07 -6.10
CA HIS A 176 7.32 -23.01 -7.01
C HIS A 176 8.31 -23.81 -7.88
N GLY A 177 9.61 -23.62 -7.71
CA GLY A 177 10.64 -24.27 -8.50
C GLY A 177 10.86 -23.65 -9.89
N ALA A 178 10.33 -22.45 -10.16
CA ALA A 178 10.55 -21.76 -11.43
C ALA A 178 12.01 -21.29 -11.55
N LEU A 179 12.56 -21.39 -12.75
CA LEU A 179 13.88 -20.82 -13.07
C LEU A 179 13.78 -19.30 -13.11
N TYR A 180 14.56 -18.60 -12.29
CA TYR A 180 14.60 -17.14 -12.33
C TYR A 180 15.93 -16.63 -12.84
N ARG A 181 15.94 -15.98 -14.02
CA ARG A 181 17.11 -15.38 -14.65
C ARG A 181 16.94 -13.87 -14.79
N ALA A 182 17.97 -13.12 -14.48
CA ALA A 182 17.99 -11.66 -14.62
C ALA A 182 19.27 -11.17 -15.32
N VAL A 183 19.10 -10.29 -16.30
CA VAL A 183 20.19 -9.52 -16.89
C VAL A 183 20.06 -8.08 -16.38
N TYR A 184 21.07 -7.61 -15.67
CA TYR A 184 21.15 -6.24 -15.16
C TYR A 184 21.95 -5.37 -16.12
N GLU A 185 21.49 -4.15 -16.35
CA GLU A 185 22.30 -3.15 -17.04
C GLU A 185 23.49 -2.75 -16.16
N ARG A 186 24.69 -2.65 -16.73
CA ARG A 186 25.93 -2.31 -15.99
C ARG A 186 25.80 -1.03 -15.17
N ALA A 187 25.04 -0.05 -15.66
CA ALA A 187 24.75 1.18 -14.93
C ALA A 187 24.08 0.96 -13.58
N ALA A 188 23.25 -0.09 -13.45
CA ALA A 188 22.57 -0.42 -12.21
C ALA A 188 23.55 -0.87 -11.11
N LEU A 189 24.66 -1.46 -11.46
CA LEU A 189 25.70 -1.91 -10.51
C LEU A 189 26.48 -0.75 -9.86
N LYS A 190 26.34 0.48 -10.33
CA LYS A 190 26.90 1.67 -9.66
C LYS A 190 26.19 1.98 -8.36
N ASN A 191 24.97 1.49 -8.18
CA ASN A 191 24.20 1.64 -6.95
C ASN A 191 24.56 0.50 -5.98
N GLU A 192 25.10 0.85 -4.80
CA GLU A 192 25.52 -0.12 -3.78
C GLU A 192 24.37 -0.97 -3.24
N GLU A 193 23.20 -0.37 -3.10
CA GLU A 193 22.00 -1.06 -2.66
C GLU A 193 21.58 -2.15 -3.63
N VAL A 194 21.64 -1.86 -4.94
CA VAL A 194 21.35 -2.82 -6.00
C VAL A 194 22.36 -3.97 -5.97
N ARG A 195 23.66 -3.70 -5.76
CA ARG A 195 24.67 -4.77 -5.63
C ARG A 195 24.38 -5.70 -4.46
N ALA A 196 24.05 -5.12 -3.30
CA ALA A 196 23.70 -5.89 -2.09
C ALA A 196 22.47 -6.79 -2.33
N TRP A 197 21.48 -6.29 -3.05
CA TRP A 197 20.30 -7.09 -3.40
C TRP A 197 20.65 -8.23 -4.35
N ILE A 198 21.45 -7.98 -5.37
CA ILE A 198 21.86 -9.01 -6.33
C ILE A 198 22.55 -10.17 -5.61
N ALA A 199 23.49 -9.89 -4.70
CA ALA A 199 24.15 -10.93 -3.90
C ALA A 199 23.15 -11.77 -3.08
N THR A 200 22.18 -11.08 -2.45
CA THR A 200 21.10 -11.76 -1.71
C THR A 200 20.23 -12.61 -2.63
N PHE A 201 19.90 -12.12 -3.82
CA PHE A 201 19.05 -12.80 -4.78
C PHE A 201 19.74 -14.01 -5.41
N GLN A 202 21.05 -13.92 -5.69
CA GLN A 202 21.85 -15.06 -6.15
C GLN A 202 21.89 -16.16 -5.09
N THR A 203 22.07 -15.81 -3.84
CA THR A 203 22.02 -16.77 -2.71
C THR A 203 20.67 -17.47 -2.62
N ALA A 204 19.57 -16.77 -2.97
CA ALA A 204 18.22 -17.33 -3.01
C ALA A 204 17.94 -18.18 -4.25
N GLY A 205 18.85 -18.23 -5.26
CA GLY A 205 18.71 -19.06 -6.45
C GLY A 205 18.46 -18.32 -7.76
N GLN A 206 18.48 -16.97 -7.75
CA GLN A 206 18.42 -16.20 -8.99
C GLN A 206 19.72 -16.36 -9.77
N GLN A 207 19.62 -16.68 -11.06
CA GLN A 207 20.75 -16.61 -11.96
C GLN A 207 20.89 -15.20 -12.53
N VAL A 208 22.08 -14.63 -12.45
CA VAL A 208 22.31 -13.22 -12.79
C VAL A 208 23.45 -13.05 -13.76
N ARG A 209 23.25 -12.19 -14.76
CA ARG A 209 24.26 -11.72 -15.70
C ARG A 209 24.18 -10.20 -15.88
N VAL A 210 25.19 -9.61 -16.49
CA VAL A 210 25.32 -8.17 -16.71
C VAL A 210 25.56 -7.88 -18.18
N ALA A 211 24.78 -6.96 -18.74
CA ALA A 211 24.97 -6.38 -20.05
C ALA A 211 25.41 -4.92 -19.94
N ASP A 212 26.15 -4.42 -20.94
CA ASP A 212 26.57 -3.00 -20.96
C ASP A 212 25.38 -2.06 -21.11
N ASP A 213 24.42 -2.43 -21.97
CA ASP A 213 23.16 -1.74 -22.19
C ASP A 213 22.03 -2.75 -22.41
N LEU A 214 20.82 -2.35 -22.07
CA LEU A 214 19.61 -3.14 -22.31
C LEU A 214 18.62 -2.30 -23.14
N PRO A 215 18.01 -2.87 -24.20
CA PRO A 215 17.11 -2.12 -25.06
C PRO A 215 15.86 -1.65 -24.34
N LEU A 216 15.37 -2.43 -23.38
CA LEU A 216 14.19 -2.10 -22.58
C LEU A 216 14.19 -2.86 -21.26
N LYS A 217 13.38 -2.39 -20.32
CA LYS A 217 13.08 -3.09 -19.08
C LYS A 217 11.88 -4.00 -19.28
N MET A 218 12.08 -5.31 -19.08
CA MET A 218 11.02 -6.29 -19.25
C MET A 218 11.08 -7.39 -18.20
N GLN A 219 9.95 -8.07 -18.02
CA GLN A 219 9.82 -9.28 -17.23
C GLN A 219 8.89 -10.23 -17.98
N ALA A 220 9.39 -11.38 -18.40
CA ALA A 220 8.58 -12.42 -19.02
C ALA A 220 8.31 -13.54 -18.01
N PHE A 221 7.07 -13.97 -17.93
CA PHE A 221 6.57 -14.97 -17.00
C PHE A 221 6.08 -16.16 -17.78
N ASP A 222 6.74 -17.29 -17.60
CA ASP A 222 6.51 -18.51 -18.37
C ASP A 222 6.48 -18.22 -19.88
N ASP A 223 5.54 -18.80 -20.61
CA ASP A 223 5.30 -18.54 -22.04
C ASP A 223 3.97 -17.80 -22.27
N ASP A 224 3.43 -17.18 -21.23
CA ASP A 224 2.06 -16.61 -21.25
C ASP A 224 2.03 -15.09 -21.26
N THR A 225 2.81 -14.43 -20.41
CA THR A 225 2.70 -12.98 -20.20
C THR A 225 4.07 -12.30 -20.12
N VAL A 226 4.16 -11.12 -20.71
CA VAL A 226 5.31 -10.21 -20.54
C VAL A 226 4.85 -8.86 -20.01
N LEU A 227 5.60 -8.32 -19.06
CA LEU A 227 5.46 -6.96 -18.55
C LEU A 227 6.60 -6.10 -19.10
N LEU A 228 6.27 -5.11 -19.94
CA LEU A 228 7.18 -4.16 -20.53
C LEU A 228 7.07 -2.82 -19.82
N SER A 229 8.16 -2.29 -19.30
CA SER A 229 8.17 -0.93 -18.75
C SER A 229 8.57 0.06 -19.81
N MET A 230 7.67 0.98 -20.11
CA MET A 230 7.87 2.06 -21.07
C MET A 230 8.30 3.31 -20.31
N GLN A 231 9.44 3.87 -20.65
CA GLN A 231 9.83 5.21 -20.20
C GLN A 231 9.68 6.15 -21.39
N ASP A 232 9.00 7.28 -21.19
CA ASP A 232 8.96 8.33 -22.20
C ASP A 232 10.35 9.02 -22.24
N PRO A 233 11.11 8.90 -23.31
CA PRO A 233 12.43 9.52 -23.42
C PRO A 233 12.35 11.03 -23.63
N ILE A 234 11.17 11.60 -23.91
CA ILE A 234 10.98 13.01 -24.34
C ILE A 234 10.28 13.83 -23.28
N GLY A 235 9.47 13.23 -22.45
CA GLY A 235 8.51 13.90 -21.55
C GLY A 235 9.02 14.32 -20.20
N GLY A 236 10.27 14.67 -19.98
CA GLY A 236 10.83 15.39 -18.79
C GLY A 236 10.32 15.03 -17.38
N SER A 237 9.24 14.30 -17.26
CA SER A 237 8.69 13.75 -16.03
C SER A 237 8.76 12.23 -16.08
N PRO A 238 9.16 11.54 -15.03
CA PRO A 238 9.18 10.08 -14.99
C PRO A 238 7.73 9.56 -14.92
N SER A 239 7.02 9.55 -16.06
CA SER A 239 5.77 8.82 -16.16
C SER A 239 6.09 7.34 -16.34
N PHE A 240 5.80 6.55 -15.32
CA PHE A 240 5.93 5.10 -15.41
C PHE A 240 4.69 4.53 -16.08
N THR A 241 4.85 4.05 -17.30
CA THR A 241 3.83 3.28 -17.99
C THR A 241 4.37 1.87 -18.22
N ALA A 242 3.56 0.86 -17.97
CA ALA A 242 3.88 -0.52 -18.31
C ALA A 242 2.77 -1.13 -19.15
N LEU A 243 3.15 -2.07 -20.01
CA LEU A 243 2.24 -2.89 -20.79
C LEU A 243 2.35 -4.34 -20.31
N ALA A 244 1.26 -4.91 -19.79
CA ALA A 244 1.17 -6.34 -19.60
C ALA A 244 0.53 -6.95 -20.86
N ILE A 245 1.29 -7.79 -21.57
CA ILE A 245 0.86 -8.39 -22.83
C ILE A 245 0.75 -9.90 -22.64
N ARG A 246 -0.48 -10.41 -22.81
CA ARG A 246 -0.79 -11.84 -22.73
C ARG A 246 -0.97 -12.42 -24.13
N HIS A 247 0.12 -12.54 -24.87
CA HIS A 247 0.10 -13.05 -26.23
C HIS A 247 1.31 -13.96 -26.47
N ARG A 248 1.06 -15.27 -26.66
CA ARG A 248 2.12 -16.29 -26.77
C ARG A 248 3.18 -15.97 -27.80
N GLY A 249 2.81 -15.51 -28.99
CA GLY A 249 3.77 -15.18 -30.04
C GLY A 249 4.68 -14.02 -29.66
N THR A 250 4.16 -12.98 -29.00
CA THR A 250 4.95 -11.86 -28.49
C THR A 250 5.89 -12.32 -27.37
N VAL A 251 5.38 -13.14 -26.44
CA VAL A 251 6.20 -13.67 -25.33
C VAL A 251 7.31 -14.57 -25.87
N ALA A 252 7.03 -15.45 -26.84
CA ALA A 252 8.03 -16.29 -27.47
C ALA A 252 9.13 -15.47 -28.14
N LEU A 253 8.78 -14.42 -28.90
CA LEU A 253 9.76 -13.53 -29.54
C LEU A 253 10.63 -12.82 -28.49
N LEU A 254 10.04 -12.32 -27.41
CA LEU A 254 10.80 -11.64 -26.36
C LEU A 254 11.65 -12.60 -25.52
N ASN A 255 11.21 -13.84 -25.31
CA ASN A 255 12.04 -14.87 -24.71
C ASN A 255 13.25 -15.23 -25.62
N MET A 256 13.06 -15.32 -26.94
CA MET A 256 14.19 -15.50 -27.87
C MET A 256 15.18 -14.33 -27.79
N ALA A 257 14.70 -13.11 -27.71
CA ALA A 257 15.55 -11.93 -27.53
C ALA A 257 16.29 -11.97 -26.18
N PHE A 258 15.60 -12.38 -25.11
CA PHE A 258 16.22 -12.58 -23.80
C PHE A 258 17.32 -13.65 -23.83
N GLU A 259 17.09 -14.79 -24.48
CA GLU A 259 18.13 -15.84 -24.60
C GLU A 259 19.40 -15.29 -25.29
N ARG A 260 19.22 -14.49 -26.33
CA ARG A 260 20.37 -13.87 -26.99
C ARG A 260 21.10 -12.89 -26.10
N LEU A 261 20.35 -12.06 -25.33
CA LEU A 261 20.96 -11.17 -24.34
C LEU A 261 21.67 -11.98 -23.24
N TRP A 262 21.06 -13.06 -22.78
CA TRP A 262 21.62 -13.93 -21.77
C TRP A 262 22.95 -14.54 -22.21
N GLU A 263 23.03 -15.10 -23.43
CA GLU A 263 24.25 -15.70 -23.97
C GLU A 263 25.41 -14.70 -24.10
N THR A 264 25.09 -13.45 -24.48
CA THR A 264 26.09 -12.40 -24.71
C THR A 264 26.46 -11.59 -23.47
N SER A 265 25.72 -11.74 -22.40
CA SER A 265 25.95 -11.04 -21.12
C SER A 265 27.04 -11.70 -20.29
N ALA A 266 27.82 -10.90 -19.56
CA ALA A 266 28.87 -11.38 -18.68
C ALA A 266 28.33 -11.85 -17.32
N PRO A 267 29.01 -12.79 -16.63
CA PRO A 267 28.79 -13.01 -15.20
C PRO A 267 28.98 -11.69 -14.41
N ILE A 268 28.37 -11.58 -13.24
CA ILE A 268 28.65 -10.45 -12.35
C ILE A 268 30.13 -10.52 -11.94
N PRO A 269 30.87 -9.41 -12.02
CA PRO A 269 32.20 -9.34 -11.42
C PRO A 269 32.12 -9.50 -9.91
N ASP A 270 33.05 -10.25 -9.35
CA ASP A 270 33.22 -10.46 -7.90
C ASP A 270 33.35 -9.14 -7.13
#